data_4215bbdd5cbe07f68e94ea1dcc8287f5
#
_entry.id   4215bbdd5cbe07f68e94ea1dcc8287f5
#
_cell.length_a   1.000
_cell.length_b   1.000
_cell.length_c   1.000
_cell.angle_alpha   90.00
_cell.angle_beta   90.00
_cell.angle_gamma   90.00
#
_symmetry.space_group_name_H-M   'P 1'
#
loop_
_entity.id
_entity.type
_entity.pdbx_description
1 polymer ?
#
loop_
_entity_poly.entity_id
_entity_poly.type
_entity_poly.pdbx_seq_one_letter_code
_entity_poly.pdbx_strand_id
1 'polypeptide(L)'
;MVKTSYANIYAEPSFSSEMVTQALFFESLDIISEHRNWYRISQWDGYQGYVHKFYLCQEGDAQGNRVTLTDRTTPIYSSKERQDVSLLAPFGASLNCRYDSGEWMAFNLDSDSYYLKNPTESNTVPSRELVAEYCGRLIGSPYLWGGKTPLGYDCSGFVQAVYAAIGINLERDTSKQIKEGSSTSIKLSDALPGDLVFFDIDGNGVDHVGIWIGDERVAHCGGQVKVQSIHDDTHTRLIDHIIEIKSMGPHLNG
;
A
#
# COMPACT_ATOMS: atom_id res chain seq x y z
N MET A 1 -8.53 14.07 -6.67
CA MET A 1 -8.22 12.68 -7.00
C MET A 1 -6.87 12.59 -7.70
N VAL A 2 -6.09 11.53 -7.46
CA VAL A 2 -4.76 11.33 -8.08
C VAL A 2 -4.91 10.81 -9.51
N LYS A 3 -4.36 11.53 -10.49
CA LYS A 3 -4.44 11.19 -11.93
C LYS A 3 -3.16 10.56 -12.51
N THR A 4 -2.08 10.54 -11.75
CA THR A 4 -0.81 9.89 -12.11
C THR A 4 -0.74 8.50 -11.47
N SER A 5 0.22 7.66 -11.83
CA SER A 5 0.40 6.33 -11.21
C SER A 5 0.38 6.42 -9.68
N TYR A 6 1.00 7.44 -9.14
CA TYR A 6 0.95 7.83 -7.72
C TYR A 6 1.35 9.31 -7.59
N ALA A 7 1.11 9.88 -6.43
CA ALA A 7 1.58 11.21 -6.05
C ALA A 7 2.37 11.13 -4.74
N ASN A 8 3.55 11.74 -4.72
CA ASN A 8 4.32 11.91 -3.49
C ASN A 8 3.66 12.97 -2.61
N ILE A 9 3.55 12.67 -1.33
CA ILE A 9 3.06 13.57 -0.29
C ILE A 9 4.26 14.00 0.54
N TYR A 10 4.39 15.30 0.75
CA TYR A 10 5.53 15.92 1.38
C TYR A 10 5.16 16.55 2.72
N ALA A 11 6.12 16.66 3.64
CA ALA A 11 5.94 17.32 4.93
C ALA A 11 5.65 18.81 4.78
N GLU A 12 6.25 19.46 3.76
CA GLU A 12 6.11 20.90 3.45
C GLU A 12 5.79 21.08 1.96
N PRO A 13 5.21 22.24 1.53
CA PRO A 13 4.85 22.47 0.13
C PRO A 13 6.09 22.76 -0.75
N SER A 14 7.00 21.78 -0.83
CA SER A 14 8.26 21.84 -1.57
C SER A 14 8.72 20.46 -2.00
N PHE A 15 9.23 20.31 -3.23
CA PHE A 15 9.84 19.09 -3.72
C PHE A 15 11.17 18.72 -3.03
N SER A 16 11.78 19.66 -2.32
CA SER A 16 12.98 19.41 -1.50
C SER A 16 12.67 19.03 -0.05
N SER A 17 11.40 19.00 0.32
CA SER A 17 10.96 18.53 1.63
C SER A 17 10.99 17.00 1.72
N GLU A 18 10.95 16.48 2.92
CA GLU A 18 10.78 15.06 3.19
C GLU A 18 9.50 14.53 2.55
N MET A 19 9.60 13.43 1.82
CA MET A 19 8.46 12.65 1.39
C MET A 19 7.97 11.80 2.58
N VAL A 20 6.75 12.05 3.03
CA VAL A 20 6.19 11.39 4.22
C VAL A 20 5.31 10.19 3.88
N THR A 21 4.68 10.20 2.70
CA THR A 21 3.88 9.08 2.19
C THR A 21 3.61 9.25 0.69
N GLN A 22 2.86 8.32 0.10
CA GLN A 22 2.36 8.39 -1.28
C GLN A 22 0.85 8.19 -1.31
N ALA A 23 0.18 8.81 -2.28
CA ALA A 23 -1.19 8.53 -2.65
C ALA A 23 -1.21 7.78 -3.98
N LEU A 24 -2.03 6.74 -4.09
CA LEU A 24 -2.07 5.87 -5.26
C LEU A 24 -2.96 6.43 -6.36
N PHE A 25 -2.82 5.92 -7.57
CA PHE A 25 -3.72 6.23 -8.69
C PHE A 25 -5.19 6.11 -8.27
N PHE A 26 -5.99 7.07 -8.68
CA PHE A 26 -7.42 7.15 -8.40
C PHE A 26 -7.79 7.33 -6.92
N GLU A 27 -6.83 7.56 -6.02
CA GLU A 27 -7.09 7.85 -4.61
C GLU A 27 -7.68 9.25 -4.47
N SER A 28 -8.83 9.35 -3.77
CA SER A 28 -9.43 10.63 -3.38
C SER A 28 -8.70 11.21 -2.20
N LEU A 29 -8.47 12.52 -2.22
CA LEU A 29 -7.79 13.26 -1.18
C LEU A 29 -8.68 14.38 -0.67
N ASP A 30 -8.84 14.50 0.65
CA ASP A 30 -9.55 15.59 1.27
C ASP A 30 -8.66 16.83 1.31
N ILE A 31 -9.07 17.92 0.66
CA ILE A 31 -8.30 19.16 0.63
C ILE A 31 -8.60 19.96 1.90
N ILE A 32 -7.57 20.17 2.73
CA ILE A 32 -7.63 20.96 3.96
C ILE A 32 -7.41 22.43 3.67
N SER A 33 -6.39 22.76 2.86
CA SER A 33 -6.06 24.11 2.47
C SER A 33 -5.26 24.17 1.18
N GLU A 34 -5.20 25.37 0.58
CA GLU A 34 -4.43 25.64 -0.63
C GLU A 34 -3.23 26.55 -0.32
N HIS A 35 -2.07 26.22 -0.86
CA HIS A 35 -0.86 27.02 -0.77
C HIS A 35 -0.16 27.11 -2.14
N ARG A 36 -0.40 28.17 -2.91
CA ARG A 36 0.14 28.36 -4.28
C ARG A 36 -0.21 27.15 -5.19
N ASN A 37 0.81 26.39 -5.62
CA ASN A 37 0.65 25.21 -6.47
C ASN A 37 0.51 23.90 -5.67
N TRP A 38 0.30 23.98 -4.37
CA TRP A 38 0.19 22.85 -3.46
C TRP A 38 -1.16 22.84 -2.76
N TYR A 39 -1.63 21.64 -2.44
CA TYR A 39 -2.71 21.43 -1.48
C TYR A 39 -2.15 20.74 -0.24
N ARG A 40 -2.56 21.22 0.93
CA ARG A 40 -2.51 20.43 2.15
C ARG A 40 -3.69 19.49 2.12
N ILE A 41 -3.45 18.19 2.31
CA ILE A 41 -4.47 17.15 2.16
C ILE A 41 -4.51 16.24 3.38
N SER A 42 -5.63 15.49 3.51
CA SER A 42 -5.74 14.30 4.32
C SER A 42 -6.06 13.11 3.42
N GLN A 43 -5.38 11.97 3.66
CA GLN A 43 -5.68 10.69 3.02
C GLN A 43 -6.76 9.93 3.82
N TRP A 44 -7.24 8.81 3.27
CA TRP A 44 -8.25 7.96 3.87
C TRP A 44 -7.88 7.42 5.27
N ASP A 45 -6.59 7.27 5.57
CA ASP A 45 -6.03 6.87 6.87
C ASP A 45 -5.80 8.06 7.82
N GLY A 46 -6.24 9.25 7.44
CA GLY A 46 -6.06 10.49 8.20
C GLY A 46 -4.64 11.08 8.11
N TYR A 47 -3.75 10.47 7.31
CA TYR A 47 -2.39 11.01 7.13
C TYR A 47 -2.42 12.34 6.38
N GLN A 48 -1.70 13.34 6.87
CA GLN A 48 -1.69 14.67 6.30
C GLN A 48 -0.33 15.05 5.73
N GLY A 49 -0.35 15.86 4.69
CA GLY A 49 0.84 16.40 4.05
C GLY A 49 0.49 17.27 2.87
N TYR A 50 1.48 17.58 2.05
CA TYR A 50 1.33 18.46 0.89
C TYR A 50 1.52 17.71 -0.42
N VAL A 51 0.61 17.94 -1.37
CA VAL A 51 0.67 17.40 -2.73
C VAL A 51 0.67 18.54 -3.74
N HIS A 52 1.49 18.42 -4.79
CA HIS A 52 1.48 19.43 -5.86
C HIS A 52 0.28 19.22 -6.80
N LYS A 53 -0.39 20.30 -7.18
CA LYS A 53 -1.62 20.29 -7.98
C LYS A 53 -1.54 19.52 -9.29
N PHE A 54 -0.37 19.46 -9.92
CA PHE A 54 -0.23 18.77 -11.21
C PHE A 54 -0.48 17.25 -11.14
N TYR A 55 -0.39 16.63 -9.96
CA TYR A 55 -0.70 15.22 -9.76
C TYR A 55 -2.21 14.93 -9.72
N LEU A 56 -3.02 15.98 -9.60
CA LEU A 56 -4.43 15.84 -9.28
C LEU A 56 -5.34 16.23 -10.46
N CYS A 57 -6.53 15.64 -10.48
CA CYS A 57 -7.68 16.04 -11.27
C CYS A 57 -8.86 16.35 -10.36
N GLN A 58 -9.94 16.88 -10.93
CA GLN A 58 -11.10 17.29 -10.13
C GLN A 58 -11.99 16.11 -9.80
N GLU A 59 -12.26 15.26 -10.79
CA GLU A 59 -13.25 14.19 -10.68
C GLU A 59 -12.73 12.87 -11.26
N GLY A 60 -13.24 11.78 -10.70
CA GLY A 60 -13.16 10.45 -11.26
C GLY A 60 -14.50 9.76 -11.17
N ASP A 61 -14.66 8.65 -11.86
CA ASP A 61 -15.92 7.93 -11.91
C ASP A 61 -16.33 7.46 -10.50
N ALA A 62 -17.48 7.94 -10.03
CA ALA A 62 -18.08 7.47 -8.78
C ALA A 62 -18.98 6.24 -9.00
N GLN A 63 -19.25 5.87 -10.26
CA GLN A 63 -20.15 4.79 -10.64
C GLN A 63 -19.39 3.51 -11.00
N GLY A 64 -20.04 2.39 -10.86
CA GLY A 64 -19.50 1.07 -11.14
C GLY A 64 -19.09 0.32 -9.87
N ASN A 65 -18.45 -0.83 -10.07
CA ASN A 65 -17.93 -1.64 -8.99
C ASN A 65 -16.54 -1.15 -8.61
N ARG A 66 -16.25 -1.13 -7.30
CA ARG A 66 -14.91 -0.84 -6.82
C ARG A 66 -14.02 -2.05 -7.08
N VAL A 67 -12.91 -1.82 -7.78
CA VAL A 67 -11.89 -2.80 -8.11
C VAL A 67 -10.58 -2.38 -7.47
N THR A 68 -9.94 -3.28 -6.72
CA THR A 68 -8.58 -3.08 -6.20
C THR A 68 -7.60 -3.92 -7.03
N LEU A 69 -6.60 -3.26 -7.60
CA LEU A 69 -5.62 -3.87 -8.48
C LEU A 69 -4.55 -4.59 -7.65
N THR A 70 -4.32 -5.87 -7.93
CA THR A 70 -3.42 -6.71 -7.14
C THR A 70 -2.18 -7.20 -7.90
N ASP A 71 -2.03 -6.84 -9.17
CA ASP A 71 -0.76 -7.00 -9.88
C ASP A 71 0.25 -5.92 -9.43
N ARG A 72 1.54 -6.17 -9.55
CA ARG A 72 2.57 -5.15 -9.22
C ARG A 72 2.29 -3.85 -9.93
N THR A 73 1.93 -3.92 -11.21
CA THR A 73 1.47 -2.79 -12.01
C THR A 73 0.41 -3.27 -13.00
N THR A 74 -0.64 -2.48 -13.17
CA THR A 74 -1.72 -2.75 -14.12
C THR A 74 -1.73 -1.65 -15.17
N PRO A 75 -1.62 -1.98 -16.47
CA PRO A 75 -1.71 -0.99 -17.54
C PRO A 75 -3.10 -0.34 -17.60
N ILE A 76 -3.12 0.98 -17.67
CA ILE A 76 -4.31 1.80 -17.92
C ILE A 76 -4.23 2.31 -19.36
N TYR A 77 -5.25 2.05 -20.13
CA TYR A 77 -5.29 2.36 -21.56
C TYR A 77 -6.15 3.57 -21.85
N SER A 78 -5.69 4.46 -22.75
CA SER A 78 -6.48 5.56 -23.31
C SER A 78 -7.26 5.14 -24.57
N SER A 79 -6.94 3.98 -25.16
CA SER A 79 -7.66 3.41 -26.30
C SER A 79 -7.59 1.88 -26.26
N LYS A 80 -8.74 1.21 -26.33
CA LYS A 80 -8.85 -0.27 -26.43
C LYS A 80 -8.35 -0.78 -27.78
N GLU A 81 -8.71 -0.09 -28.84
CA GLU A 81 -8.47 -0.49 -30.23
C GLU A 81 -6.97 -0.48 -30.54
N ARG A 82 -6.28 0.57 -30.10
CA ARG A 82 -4.82 0.72 -30.30
C ARG A 82 -4.00 0.16 -29.17
N GLN A 83 -4.64 -0.11 -28.01
CA GLN A 83 -4.00 -0.52 -26.77
C GLN A 83 -2.90 0.47 -26.33
N ASP A 84 -3.20 1.76 -26.44
CA ASP A 84 -2.29 2.83 -26.03
C ASP A 84 -2.26 2.91 -24.49
N VAL A 85 -1.17 2.49 -23.89
CA VAL A 85 -0.95 2.57 -22.43
C VAL A 85 -0.74 4.03 -22.05
N SER A 86 -1.61 4.56 -21.20
CA SER A 86 -1.54 5.92 -20.66
C SER A 86 -0.63 5.99 -19.42
N LEU A 87 -0.82 5.04 -18.52
CA LEU A 87 -0.01 4.92 -17.28
C LEU A 87 -0.03 3.47 -16.76
N LEU A 88 0.80 3.19 -15.78
CA LEU A 88 0.79 1.94 -15.01
C LEU A 88 0.25 2.24 -13.61
N ALA A 89 -0.91 1.71 -13.26
CA ALA A 89 -1.46 1.80 -11.92
C ALA A 89 -0.73 0.82 -11.00
N PRO A 90 -0.30 1.23 -9.79
CA PRO A 90 0.44 0.37 -8.88
C PRO A 90 -0.46 -0.61 -8.13
N PHE A 91 0.14 -1.65 -7.56
CA PHE A 91 -0.49 -2.55 -6.59
C PHE A 91 -1.22 -1.75 -5.50
N GLY A 92 -2.43 -2.18 -5.16
CA GLY A 92 -3.28 -1.54 -4.15
C GLY A 92 -4.11 -0.36 -4.66
N ALA A 93 -3.88 0.13 -5.89
CA ALA A 93 -4.74 1.16 -6.46
C ALA A 93 -6.17 0.64 -6.61
N SER A 94 -7.14 1.45 -6.14
CA SER A 94 -8.56 1.10 -6.16
C SER A 94 -9.34 2.14 -6.92
N LEU A 95 -10.17 1.69 -7.86
CA LEU A 95 -10.98 2.57 -8.70
C LEU A 95 -12.38 2.00 -8.92
N ASN A 96 -13.33 2.88 -9.21
CA ASN A 96 -14.65 2.46 -9.65
C ASN A 96 -14.63 2.29 -11.16
N CYS A 97 -15.04 1.11 -11.63
CA CYS A 97 -15.12 0.83 -13.05
C CYS A 97 -16.35 -0.02 -13.37
N ARG A 98 -16.75 0.01 -14.63
CA ARG A 98 -17.87 -0.74 -15.14
C ARG A 98 -17.42 -1.69 -16.25
N TYR A 99 -18.10 -2.80 -16.37
CA TYR A 99 -17.91 -3.66 -17.54
C TYR A 99 -18.20 -2.87 -18.82
N ASP A 100 -17.34 -2.97 -19.79
CA ASP A 100 -17.50 -2.30 -21.08
C ASP A 100 -17.81 -3.33 -22.19
N SER A 101 -16.85 -4.16 -22.58
CA SER A 101 -17.03 -5.19 -23.60
C SER A 101 -15.91 -6.23 -23.58
N GLY A 102 -16.26 -7.49 -23.76
CA GLY A 102 -15.26 -8.59 -23.79
C GLY A 102 -14.43 -8.66 -22.50
N GLU A 103 -13.16 -8.40 -22.60
CA GLU A 103 -12.20 -8.40 -21.48
C GLU A 103 -11.92 -7.01 -20.90
N TRP A 104 -12.72 -5.98 -21.28
CA TRP A 104 -12.45 -4.60 -20.93
C TRP A 104 -13.42 -4.08 -19.86
N MET A 105 -12.88 -3.35 -18.91
CA MET A 105 -13.58 -2.48 -17.99
C MET A 105 -13.24 -1.03 -18.30
N ALA A 106 -14.20 -0.11 -18.10
CA ALA A 106 -14.05 1.31 -18.38
C ALA A 106 -14.31 2.16 -17.13
N PHE A 107 -13.63 3.29 -17.06
CA PHE A 107 -13.84 4.34 -16.06
C PHE A 107 -13.52 5.70 -16.68
N ASN A 108 -13.97 6.77 -16.03
CA ASN A 108 -13.65 8.13 -16.46
C ASN A 108 -12.77 8.83 -15.41
N LEU A 109 -11.89 9.70 -15.90
CA LEU A 109 -11.08 10.59 -15.11
C LEU A 109 -11.14 11.98 -15.76
N ASP A 110 -11.70 12.97 -15.06
CA ASP A 110 -12.19 14.21 -15.63
C ASP A 110 -13.15 13.93 -16.82
N SER A 111 -12.89 14.44 -18.00
CA SER A 111 -13.69 14.24 -19.22
C SER A 111 -13.25 13.05 -20.07
N ASP A 112 -12.14 12.40 -19.71
CA ASP A 112 -11.51 11.36 -20.53
C ASP A 112 -11.92 9.95 -20.07
N SER A 113 -12.10 9.05 -21.04
CA SER A 113 -12.37 7.63 -20.79
C SER A 113 -11.11 6.81 -20.82
N TYR A 114 -10.98 5.90 -19.86
CA TYR A 114 -9.86 4.98 -19.71
C TYR A 114 -10.34 3.55 -19.57
N TYR A 115 -9.46 2.61 -19.83
CA TYR A 115 -9.79 1.20 -19.89
C TYR A 115 -8.77 0.34 -19.12
N LEU A 116 -9.30 -0.75 -18.57
CA LEU A 116 -8.54 -1.85 -17.95
C LEU A 116 -8.81 -3.12 -18.73
N LYS A 117 -7.79 -3.94 -18.93
CA LYS A 117 -7.92 -5.23 -19.62
C LYS A 117 -7.72 -6.36 -18.60
N ASN A 118 -8.75 -7.18 -18.37
CA ASN A 118 -8.71 -8.31 -17.43
C ASN A 118 -7.94 -8.01 -16.13
N PRO A 119 -8.29 -6.96 -15.37
CA PRO A 119 -7.54 -6.66 -14.16
C PRO A 119 -7.63 -7.83 -13.18
N THR A 120 -6.49 -8.16 -12.56
CA THR A 120 -6.51 -9.02 -11.37
C THR A 120 -7.03 -8.18 -10.22
N GLU A 121 -8.22 -8.52 -9.74
CA GLU A 121 -8.92 -7.77 -8.72
C GLU A 121 -9.06 -8.56 -7.42
N SER A 122 -9.05 -7.83 -6.31
CA SER A 122 -9.36 -8.42 -5.00
C SER A 122 -10.87 -8.31 -4.75
N ASN A 123 -11.59 -9.39 -5.00
CA ASN A 123 -12.99 -9.57 -4.59
C ASN A 123 -13.12 -10.69 -3.55
N THR A 124 -12.04 -11.01 -2.86
CA THR A 124 -11.91 -12.17 -1.99
C THR A 124 -12.08 -11.77 -0.53
N VAL A 125 -12.58 -12.72 0.26
CA VAL A 125 -12.60 -12.61 1.71
C VAL A 125 -11.15 -12.54 2.22
N PRO A 126 -10.79 -11.58 3.09
CA PRO A 126 -9.45 -11.48 3.66
C PRO A 126 -9.02 -12.80 4.28
N SER A 127 -7.86 -13.32 3.87
CA SER A 127 -7.31 -14.57 4.39
C SER A 127 -5.79 -14.50 4.56
N ARG A 128 -5.25 -15.42 5.36
CA ARG A 128 -3.80 -15.53 5.61
C ARG A 128 -3.03 -15.93 4.35
N GLU A 129 -3.63 -16.73 3.49
CA GLU A 129 -3.06 -17.15 2.20
C GLU A 129 -2.89 -15.97 1.26
N LEU A 130 -3.90 -15.08 1.18
CA LEU A 130 -3.83 -13.86 0.37
C LEU A 130 -2.75 -12.89 0.86
N VAL A 131 -2.59 -12.74 2.17
CA VAL A 131 -1.50 -11.92 2.72
C VAL A 131 -0.15 -12.47 2.26
N ALA A 132 0.08 -13.78 2.39
CA ALA A 132 1.33 -14.41 1.96
C ALA A 132 1.55 -14.29 0.45
N GLU A 133 0.50 -14.49 -0.35
CA GLU A 133 0.55 -14.33 -1.80
C GLU A 133 0.93 -12.90 -2.20
N TYR A 134 0.30 -11.89 -1.59
CA TYR A 134 0.58 -10.49 -1.91
C TYR A 134 1.97 -10.05 -1.45
N CYS A 135 2.45 -10.54 -0.31
CA CYS A 135 3.86 -10.38 0.06
C CYS A 135 4.78 -10.92 -1.05
N GLY A 136 4.49 -12.12 -1.56
CA GLY A 136 5.25 -12.75 -2.63
C GLY A 136 5.29 -11.94 -3.93
N ARG A 137 4.17 -11.32 -4.32
CA ARG A 137 4.08 -10.47 -5.52
C ARG A 137 4.97 -9.23 -5.45
N LEU A 138 5.27 -8.74 -4.24
CA LEU A 138 6.00 -7.50 -4.02
C LEU A 138 7.50 -7.70 -3.73
N ILE A 139 7.99 -8.94 -3.60
CA ILE A 139 9.41 -9.24 -3.39
C ILE A 139 10.29 -8.53 -4.41
N GLY A 140 11.41 -7.94 -3.93
CA GLY A 140 12.37 -7.21 -4.76
C GLY A 140 12.01 -5.74 -5.02
N SER A 141 10.87 -5.24 -4.51
CA SER A 141 10.61 -3.79 -4.51
C SER A 141 11.63 -3.10 -3.60
N PRO A 142 12.32 -2.03 -4.06
CA PRO A 142 13.36 -1.37 -3.28
C PRO A 142 12.79 -0.64 -2.06
N TYR A 143 13.65 -0.35 -1.08
CA TYR A 143 13.29 0.53 0.03
C TYR A 143 13.25 1.98 -0.43
N LEU A 144 12.19 2.68 -0.05
CA LEU A 144 12.02 4.11 -0.26
C LEU A 144 11.29 4.69 0.94
N TRP A 145 11.92 5.61 1.67
CA TRP A 145 11.29 6.31 2.79
C TRP A 145 9.97 6.98 2.33
N GLY A 146 8.89 6.77 3.07
CA GLY A 146 7.55 7.25 2.70
C GLY A 146 6.87 6.48 1.56
N GLY A 147 7.50 5.43 1.02
CA GLY A 147 7.02 4.70 -0.15
C GLY A 147 5.84 3.77 0.15
N LYS A 148 4.89 3.69 -0.81
CA LYS A 148 3.69 2.82 -0.77
C LYS A 148 3.44 2.10 -2.10
N THR A 149 4.43 2.03 -2.99
CA THR A 149 4.26 1.45 -4.34
C THR A 149 5.34 0.43 -4.65
N PRO A 150 5.15 -0.46 -5.64
CA PRO A 150 6.19 -1.39 -6.10
C PRO A 150 7.47 -0.73 -6.61
N LEU A 151 7.48 0.57 -6.83
CA LEU A 151 8.68 1.35 -7.17
C LEU A 151 9.52 1.70 -5.95
N GLY A 152 8.98 1.55 -4.76
CA GLY A 152 9.63 1.67 -3.47
C GLY A 152 8.62 1.65 -2.34
N TYR A 153 8.93 0.86 -1.31
CA TYR A 153 8.20 0.79 -0.04
C TYR A 153 9.12 1.15 1.11
N ASP A 154 8.58 1.78 2.17
CA ASP A 154 9.17 1.61 3.49
C ASP A 154 8.53 0.42 4.21
N CYS A 155 8.96 0.13 5.44
CA CYS A 155 8.48 -1.05 6.17
C CYS A 155 6.97 -1.01 6.43
N SER A 156 6.46 0.08 6.98
CA SER A 156 5.04 0.25 7.31
C SER A 156 4.17 0.47 6.07
N GLY A 157 4.68 1.12 5.03
CA GLY A 157 4.00 1.29 3.75
C GLY A 157 3.82 -0.02 2.99
N PHE A 158 4.80 -0.94 3.07
CA PHE A 158 4.66 -2.31 2.56
C PHE A 158 3.54 -3.05 3.28
N VAL A 159 3.56 -3.05 4.61
CA VAL A 159 2.53 -3.69 5.44
C VAL A 159 1.16 -3.08 5.14
N GLN A 160 1.03 -1.75 5.16
CA GLN A 160 -0.22 -1.06 4.85
C GLN A 160 -0.75 -1.42 3.45
N ALA A 161 0.11 -1.48 2.43
CA ALA A 161 -0.29 -1.80 1.06
C ALA A 161 -0.85 -3.22 0.93
N VAL A 162 -0.19 -4.21 1.56
CA VAL A 162 -0.66 -5.61 1.54
C VAL A 162 -2.04 -5.73 2.19
N TYR A 163 -2.24 -5.12 3.35
CA TYR A 163 -3.52 -5.19 4.07
C TYR A 163 -4.62 -4.38 3.40
N ALA A 164 -4.33 -3.19 2.88
CA ALA A 164 -5.30 -2.39 2.13
C ALA A 164 -5.81 -3.14 0.88
N ALA A 165 -4.95 -3.92 0.22
CA ALA A 165 -5.34 -4.70 -0.96
C ALA A 165 -6.34 -5.83 -0.65
N ILE A 166 -6.43 -6.28 0.59
CA ILE A 166 -7.44 -7.25 1.07
C ILE A 166 -8.58 -6.58 1.86
N GLY A 167 -8.66 -5.24 1.81
CA GLY A 167 -9.73 -4.49 2.45
C GLY A 167 -9.56 -4.22 3.95
N ILE A 168 -8.37 -4.44 4.52
CA ILE A 168 -8.04 -4.13 5.92
C ILE A 168 -7.22 -2.85 5.97
N ASN A 169 -7.79 -1.83 6.61
CA ASN A 169 -7.14 -0.53 6.75
C ASN A 169 -6.23 -0.52 7.99
N LEU A 170 -4.95 -0.27 7.78
CA LEU A 170 -3.95 -0.07 8.85
C LEU A 170 -3.47 1.39 8.83
N GLU A 171 -3.01 1.85 9.99
CA GLU A 171 -2.31 3.13 10.09
C GLU A 171 -1.05 3.18 9.23
N ARG A 172 -0.62 4.39 8.85
CA ARG A 172 0.55 4.57 7.97
C ARG A 172 1.87 4.28 8.66
N ASP A 173 2.04 4.75 9.90
CA ASP A 173 3.31 4.72 10.60
C ASP A 173 3.43 3.48 11.51
N THR A 174 4.62 2.88 11.58
CA THR A 174 4.92 1.74 12.46
C THR A 174 4.52 2.03 13.92
N SER A 175 4.80 3.25 14.41
CA SER A 175 4.48 3.69 15.77
C SER A 175 2.97 3.79 16.06
N LYS A 176 2.14 3.83 15.01
CA LYS A 176 0.68 3.78 15.11
C LYS A 176 0.16 2.36 14.86
N GLN A 177 0.72 1.62 13.89
CA GLN A 177 0.36 0.23 13.62
C GLN A 177 0.50 -0.65 14.87
N ILE A 178 1.56 -0.49 15.65
CA ILE A 178 1.77 -1.24 16.90
C ILE A 178 0.69 -0.96 17.95
N LYS A 179 0.02 0.21 17.87
CA LYS A 179 -1.05 0.63 18.80
C LYS A 179 -2.46 0.28 18.30
N GLU A 180 -2.57 -0.39 17.16
CA GLU A 180 -3.86 -0.76 16.56
C GLU A 180 -4.70 -1.57 17.56
N GLY A 181 -5.81 -0.98 18.00
CA GLY A 181 -6.63 -1.54 19.10
C GLY A 181 -7.42 -2.79 18.70
N SER A 182 -7.49 -3.09 17.40
CA SER A 182 -8.21 -4.26 16.87
C SER A 182 -7.37 -5.54 16.89
N SER A 183 -6.05 -5.43 17.11
CA SER A 183 -5.11 -6.56 17.14
C SER A 183 -4.67 -6.88 18.58
N THR A 184 -4.59 -8.17 18.91
CA THR A 184 -4.17 -8.64 20.23
C THR A 184 -2.69 -8.99 20.22
N SER A 185 -1.94 -8.57 21.26
CA SER A 185 -0.55 -8.99 21.47
C SER A 185 -0.48 -10.49 21.76
N ILE A 186 0.42 -11.18 21.07
CA ILE A 186 0.61 -12.63 21.21
C ILE A 186 2.10 -12.99 21.39
N LYS A 187 2.38 -14.22 21.80
CA LYS A 187 3.73 -14.76 21.85
C LYS A 187 4.20 -15.21 20.46
N LEU A 188 5.51 -15.25 20.25
CA LEU A 188 6.10 -15.74 19.00
C LEU A 188 5.65 -17.17 18.67
N SER A 189 5.52 -18.04 19.70
CA SER A 189 5.06 -19.42 19.54
C SER A 189 3.64 -19.55 18.98
N ASP A 190 2.83 -18.49 19.10
CA ASP A 190 1.42 -18.48 18.73
C ASP A 190 1.19 -17.69 17.42
N ALA A 191 2.28 -17.17 16.84
CA ALA A 191 2.23 -16.39 15.60
C ALA A 191 1.81 -17.24 14.40
N LEU A 192 0.85 -16.75 13.65
CA LEU A 192 0.33 -17.37 12.43
C LEU A 192 0.64 -16.49 11.21
N PRO A 193 0.74 -17.06 10.00
CA PRO A 193 0.92 -16.28 8.78
C PRO A 193 -0.07 -15.12 8.69
N GLY A 194 0.43 -13.91 8.40
CA GLY A 194 -0.34 -12.67 8.38
C GLY A 194 -0.28 -11.87 9.69
N ASP A 195 0.25 -12.39 10.78
CA ASP A 195 0.40 -11.58 12.00
C ASP A 195 1.53 -10.55 11.83
N LEU A 196 1.43 -9.41 12.51
CA LEU A 196 2.41 -8.33 12.41
C LEU A 196 3.51 -8.50 13.47
N VAL A 197 4.75 -8.37 13.04
CA VAL A 197 5.93 -8.41 13.92
C VAL A 197 6.59 -7.05 13.95
N PHE A 198 6.78 -6.50 15.15
CA PHE A 198 7.36 -5.18 15.38
C PHE A 198 8.74 -5.31 16.02
N PHE A 199 9.64 -4.44 15.58
CA PHE A 199 11.04 -4.50 15.97
C PHE A 199 11.52 -3.13 16.47
N ASP A 200 12.53 -3.17 17.35
CA ASP A 200 13.36 -2.06 17.76
C ASP A 200 14.79 -2.36 17.28
N ILE A 201 15.12 -1.96 16.05
CA ILE A 201 16.42 -2.22 15.43
C ILE A 201 17.48 -1.26 15.96
N ASP A 202 17.11 0.01 16.12
CA ASP A 202 18.02 1.10 16.48
C ASP A 202 18.12 1.35 18.00
N GLY A 203 17.32 0.65 18.83
CA GLY A 203 17.32 0.76 20.30
C GLY A 203 16.61 2.02 20.83
N ASN A 204 15.74 2.65 20.03
CA ASN A 204 15.03 3.87 20.39
C ASN A 204 13.50 3.70 20.43
N GLY A 205 13.02 2.47 20.44
CA GLY A 205 11.61 2.09 20.36
C GLY A 205 11.25 1.54 18.98
N VAL A 206 9.95 1.30 18.75
CA VAL A 206 9.52 0.67 17.49
C VAL A 206 9.91 1.49 16.27
N ASP A 207 10.73 0.92 15.41
CA ASP A 207 11.24 1.55 14.17
C ASP A 207 11.04 0.69 12.93
N HIS A 208 10.69 -0.60 13.10
CA HIS A 208 10.50 -1.50 11.98
C HIS A 208 9.31 -2.45 12.18
N VAL A 209 8.71 -2.88 11.06
CA VAL A 209 7.57 -3.82 11.04
C VAL A 209 7.66 -4.75 9.84
N GLY A 210 7.16 -5.97 10.03
CA GLY A 210 7.01 -6.96 8.98
C GLY A 210 5.79 -7.84 9.20
N ILE A 211 5.53 -8.73 8.27
CA ILE A 211 4.42 -9.68 8.27
C ILE A 211 5.00 -11.07 8.48
N TRP A 212 4.54 -11.76 9.53
CA TRP A 212 4.89 -13.16 9.77
C TRP A 212 4.32 -14.04 8.65
N ILE A 213 5.14 -14.91 8.08
CA ILE A 213 4.71 -15.81 6.99
C ILE A 213 4.88 -17.30 7.35
N GLY A 214 5.13 -17.59 8.64
CA GLY A 214 5.40 -18.95 9.12
C GLY A 214 6.85 -19.38 9.00
N ASP A 215 7.17 -20.54 9.54
CA ASP A 215 8.51 -21.14 9.51
C ASP A 215 9.63 -20.20 9.96
N GLU A 216 9.39 -19.45 11.03
CA GLU A 216 10.32 -18.48 11.57
C GLU A 216 10.82 -17.43 10.55
N ARG A 217 9.93 -17.02 9.62
CA ARG A 217 10.22 -16.06 8.56
C ARG A 217 9.26 -14.86 8.59
N VAL A 218 9.81 -13.72 8.22
CA VAL A 218 9.10 -12.45 8.11
C VAL A 218 9.26 -11.87 6.71
N ALA A 219 8.16 -11.45 6.10
CA ALA A 219 8.15 -10.59 4.93
C ALA A 219 8.23 -9.15 5.39
N HIS A 220 9.25 -8.41 4.98
CA HIS A 220 9.47 -7.02 5.38
C HIS A 220 10.21 -6.23 4.30
N CYS A 221 10.22 -4.90 4.43
CA CYS A 221 11.01 -4.03 3.56
C CYS A 221 12.21 -3.46 4.32
N GLY A 222 13.34 -4.17 4.25
CA GLY A 222 14.64 -3.75 4.79
C GLY A 222 15.68 -3.74 3.67
N GLY A 223 15.93 -2.55 3.05
CA GLY A 223 16.68 -2.39 1.82
C GLY A 223 15.84 -2.70 0.56
N GLN A 224 15.07 -3.77 0.61
CA GLN A 224 14.05 -4.15 -0.35
C GLN A 224 13.00 -5.03 0.33
N VAL A 225 11.84 -5.21 -0.31
CA VAL A 225 10.87 -6.23 0.12
C VAL A 225 11.49 -7.60 -0.06
N LYS A 226 11.59 -8.35 1.03
CA LYS A 226 12.17 -9.69 1.08
C LYS A 226 11.51 -10.55 2.14
N VAL A 227 11.72 -11.85 2.05
CA VAL A 227 11.45 -12.82 3.12
C VAL A 227 12.77 -13.16 3.77
N GLN A 228 12.84 -12.99 5.08
CA GLN A 228 14.04 -13.26 5.89
C GLN A 228 13.69 -14.18 7.05
N SER A 229 14.56 -15.16 7.36
CA SER A 229 14.49 -15.88 8.64
C SER A 229 14.81 -14.91 9.77
N ILE A 230 14.07 -14.99 10.88
CA ILE A 230 14.35 -14.16 12.06
C ILE A 230 15.70 -14.50 12.70
N HIS A 231 16.29 -15.67 12.38
CA HIS A 231 17.58 -16.15 12.87
C HIS A 231 18.74 -15.87 11.91
N ASP A 232 18.47 -15.27 10.73
CA ASP A 232 19.51 -14.96 9.75
C ASP A 232 20.46 -13.89 10.33
N ASP A 233 21.74 -14.28 10.51
CA ASP A 233 22.81 -13.46 11.07
C ASP A 233 23.71 -12.81 10.00
N THR A 234 23.45 -13.05 8.73
CA THR A 234 24.17 -12.41 7.61
C THR A 234 23.88 -10.90 7.51
N HIS A 235 22.82 -10.47 8.17
CA HIS A 235 22.38 -9.09 8.30
C HIS A 235 21.96 -8.85 9.77
N THR A 236 20.97 -7.96 9.99
CA THR A 236 20.36 -7.80 11.31
C THR A 236 19.60 -9.08 11.68
N ARG A 237 19.98 -9.70 12.79
CA ARG A 237 19.30 -10.88 13.33
C ARG A 237 18.00 -10.46 14.00
N LEU A 238 16.89 -10.58 13.27
CA LEU A 238 15.61 -9.98 13.63
C LEU A 238 15.07 -10.44 14.98
N ILE A 239 15.30 -11.71 15.37
CA ILE A 239 14.78 -12.26 16.62
C ILE A 239 15.25 -11.49 17.86
N ASP A 240 16.44 -10.92 17.83
CA ASP A 240 17.02 -10.18 18.97
C ASP A 240 16.37 -8.79 19.15
N HIS A 241 15.59 -8.35 18.18
CA HIS A 241 14.96 -7.04 18.11
C HIS A 241 13.42 -7.08 18.16
N ILE A 242 12.81 -8.27 18.25
CA ILE A 242 11.35 -8.38 18.35
C ILE A 242 10.89 -7.78 19.68
N ILE A 243 10.01 -6.77 19.59
CA ILE A 243 9.43 -6.14 20.79
C ILE A 243 7.95 -6.47 20.97
N GLU A 244 7.23 -6.73 19.88
CA GLU A 244 5.82 -7.10 19.96
C GLU A 244 5.37 -7.87 18.70
N ILE A 245 4.38 -8.74 18.88
CA ILE A 245 3.69 -9.43 17.78
C ILE A 245 2.19 -9.20 17.96
N LYS A 246 1.53 -8.75 16.91
CA LYS A 246 0.10 -8.49 16.88
C LYS A 246 -0.63 -9.51 16.02
N SER A 247 -1.59 -10.22 16.62
CA SER A 247 -2.45 -11.14 15.88
C SER A 247 -3.42 -10.36 14.99
N MET A 248 -3.46 -10.72 13.72
CA MET A 248 -4.44 -10.24 12.76
C MET A 248 -5.63 -11.19 12.59
N GLY A 249 -5.70 -12.23 13.44
CA GLY A 249 -6.79 -13.23 13.44
C GLY A 249 -8.20 -12.66 13.43
N PRO A 250 -8.51 -11.57 14.16
CA PRO A 250 -9.83 -10.94 14.10
C PRO A 250 -10.24 -10.39 12.72
N HIS A 251 -9.28 -10.17 11.84
CA HIS A 251 -9.46 -9.60 10.50
C HIS A 251 -9.28 -10.61 9.37
N LEU A 252 -8.65 -11.75 9.65
CA LEU A 252 -8.29 -12.76 8.66
C LEU A 252 -9.05 -14.05 8.91
N ASN A 253 -9.72 -14.56 7.88
CA ASN A 253 -10.30 -15.91 7.90
C ASN A 253 -9.22 -16.95 7.60
N GLY A 254 -9.20 -18.05 8.34
CA GLY A 254 -8.26 -19.14 8.21
C GLY A 254 -7.63 -19.57 9.51
#